data_b1055afe56f343530b9b9b2e85ffc858
#
_entry.id   b1055afe56f343530b9b9b2e85ffc858
#
_cell.length_a   1.000
_cell.length_b   1.000
_cell.length_c   1.000
_cell.angle_alpha   90.00
_cell.angle_beta   90.00
_cell.angle_gamma   90.00
#
_symmetry.space_group_name_H-M   'P 1'
#
loop_
_entity.id
_entity.type
_entity.pdbx_description
1 polymer ?
#
loop_
_entity_poly.entity_id
_entity_poly.type
_entity_poly.pdbx_seq_one_letter_code
_entity_poly.pdbx_strand_id
1 'polypeptide(L)'
;MDRKILQVQVKRHGINTIYLLAAMLSASGEQQPELAWKLNMESLFNTLEVAREEKIQKVFWPSSIAVFGPDAPKTDCPQNARSTPATVYGISKLSGEQWCHYYFKRYGVDVRSIRYPGLISYKTLPGGGTTDYAIEIFHAAIRGESYSCFLQDDTRLPMMYMDDAVRGTLELMEAPASSLTVRTAYNLAGISFTPAEIAAEIKSLIQNFSIEYHPDYRQAIAESWPESVNDQIARRDWNWKPEYDLKRMAEEMIRNIRPELAIPTRH
;
A
#
# COMPACT_ATOMS: atom_id res chain seq x y z
N MET A 1 -7.49 6.29 17.96
CA MET A 1 -6.25 6.46 18.78
C MET A 1 -6.42 7.67 19.66
N ASP A 2 -6.26 7.52 20.98
CA ASP A 2 -6.38 8.64 21.95
C ASP A 2 -5.08 9.48 21.90
N ARG A 3 -5.23 10.78 21.61
CA ARG A 3 -4.10 11.74 21.54
C ARG A 3 -3.33 11.85 22.84
N LYS A 4 -4.03 11.86 23.99
CA LYS A 4 -3.39 11.98 25.30
C LYS A 4 -2.50 10.77 25.61
N ILE A 5 -3.00 9.57 25.28
CA ILE A 5 -2.22 8.34 25.47
C ILE A 5 -0.98 8.37 24.56
N LEU A 6 -1.12 8.75 23.29
CA LEU A 6 0.01 8.86 22.38
C LEU A 6 1.05 9.87 22.89
N GLN A 7 0.61 11.03 23.36
CA GLN A 7 1.49 12.08 23.91
C GLN A 7 2.25 11.60 25.16
N VAL A 8 1.56 10.89 26.06
CA VAL A 8 2.20 10.30 27.25
C VAL A 8 3.28 9.29 26.86
N GLN A 9 3.01 8.41 25.88
CA GLN A 9 3.99 7.42 25.42
C GLN A 9 5.20 8.09 24.76
N VAL A 10 4.97 9.09 23.92
CA VAL A 10 6.04 9.87 23.27
C VAL A 10 6.97 10.48 24.31
N LYS A 11 6.43 11.16 25.32
CA LYS A 11 7.22 11.76 26.40
C LYS A 11 7.94 10.72 27.26
N ARG A 12 7.22 9.69 27.66
CA ARG A 12 7.74 8.64 28.56
C ARG A 12 8.95 7.92 27.96
N HIS A 13 8.93 7.68 26.65
CA HIS A 13 9.94 6.90 25.96
C HIS A 13 10.93 7.73 25.13
N GLY A 14 10.82 9.06 25.15
CA GLY A 14 11.69 9.94 24.38
C GLY A 14 11.61 9.69 22.88
N ILE A 15 10.41 9.41 22.37
CA ILE A 15 10.21 9.06 20.93
C ILE A 15 10.48 10.28 20.07
N ASN A 16 11.29 10.11 19.03
CA ASN A 16 11.63 11.14 18.07
C ASN A 16 11.12 10.85 16.63
N THR A 17 10.63 9.64 16.37
CA THR A 17 10.12 9.21 15.08
C THR A 17 8.86 8.39 15.25
N ILE A 18 7.83 8.66 14.45
CA ILE A 18 6.55 7.95 14.50
C ILE A 18 6.26 7.32 13.13
N TYR A 19 5.94 6.02 13.11
CA TYR A 19 5.38 5.32 11.94
C TYR A 19 3.90 5.07 12.21
N LEU A 20 3.02 5.87 11.61
CA LEU A 20 1.57 5.71 11.73
C LEU A 20 1.07 4.74 10.65
N LEU A 21 1.03 3.44 10.97
CA LEU A 21 0.64 2.40 10.03
C LEU A 21 -0.85 1.99 10.13
N ALA A 22 -1.51 2.39 11.22
CA ALA A 22 -2.91 2.03 11.48
C ALA A 22 -3.86 2.71 10.48
N ALA A 23 -4.63 1.90 9.76
CA ALA A 23 -5.67 2.36 8.86
C ALA A 23 -6.72 1.27 8.60
N MET A 24 -7.95 1.67 8.29
CA MET A 24 -8.96 0.80 7.71
C MET A 24 -8.77 0.79 6.18
N LEU A 25 -8.72 -0.41 5.57
CA LEU A 25 -8.37 -0.61 4.16
C LEU A 25 -9.55 -0.41 3.19
N SER A 26 -9.29 -0.49 1.87
CA SER A 26 -10.24 -0.11 0.83
C SER A 26 -11.55 -0.90 0.88
N ALA A 27 -11.52 -2.22 0.71
CA ALA A 27 -12.77 -3.00 0.62
C ALA A 27 -13.55 -3.04 1.95
N SER A 28 -12.86 -3.15 3.10
CA SER A 28 -13.50 -3.07 4.43
C SER A 28 -14.00 -1.65 4.74
N GLY A 29 -13.33 -0.63 4.20
CA GLY A 29 -13.73 0.77 4.35
C GLY A 29 -15.06 1.08 3.64
N GLU A 30 -15.29 0.51 2.45
CA GLU A 30 -16.55 0.70 1.71
C GLU A 30 -17.78 0.11 2.44
N GLN A 31 -17.57 -0.92 3.25
CA GLN A 31 -18.65 -1.48 4.07
C GLN A 31 -19.02 -0.60 5.27
N GLN A 32 -18.12 0.26 5.74
CA GLN A 32 -18.29 1.14 6.90
C GLN A 32 -17.63 2.51 6.66
N PRO A 33 -18.12 3.32 5.70
CA PRO A 33 -17.44 4.51 5.21
C PRO A 33 -17.20 5.59 6.29
N GLU A 34 -18.18 5.83 7.15
CA GLU A 34 -18.04 6.81 8.22
C GLU A 34 -16.98 6.40 9.25
N LEU A 35 -16.99 5.10 9.62
CA LEU A 35 -15.99 4.56 10.55
C LEU A 35 -14.59 4.61 9.93
N ALA A 36 -14.46 4.24 8.66
CA ALA A 36 -13.19 4.29 7.92
C ALA A 36 -12.63 5.72 7.87
N TRP A 37 -13.47 6.70 7.50
CA TRP A 37 -13.10 8.11 7.51
C TRP A 37 -12.63 8.55 8.88
N LYS A 38 -13.43 8.29 9.91
CA LYS A 38 -13.14 8.70 11.27
C LYS A 38 -11.82 8.11 11.76
N LEU A 39 -11.63 6.80 11.65
CA LEU A 39 -10.42 6.12 12.12
C LEU A 39 -9.17 6.62 11.37
N ASN A 40 -9.24 6.71 10.04
CA ASN A 40 -8.09 7.10 9.23
C ASN A 40 -7.70 8.57 9.46
N MET A 41 -8.67 9.46 9.57
CA MET A 41 -8.38 10.88 9.74
C MET A 41 -8.08 11.27 11.19
N GLU A 42 -8.79 10.76 12.19
CA GLU A 42 -8.49 11.06 13.60
C GLU A 42 -7.12 10.54 14.02
N SER A 43 -6.73 9.34 13.56
CA SER A 43 -5.39 8.82 13.86
C SER A 43 -4.30 9.70 13.28
N LEU A 44 -4.48 10.19 12.04
CA LEU A 44 -3.55 11.11 11.41
C LEU A 44 -3.48 12.46 12.16
N PHE A 45 -4.63 13.09 12.43
CA PHE A 45 -4.65 14.37 13.14
C PHE A 45 -4.03 14.29 14.52
N ASN A 46 -4.35 13.26 15.30
CA ASN A 46 -3.78 13.07 16.61
C ASN A 46 -2.25 12.91 16.54
N THR A 47 -1.75 12.18 15.53
CA THR A 47 -0.31 12.00 15.33
C THR A 47 0.37 13.31 14.91
N LEU A 48 -0.20 14.05 13.96
CA LEU A 48 0.35 15.32 13.48
C LEU A 48 0.39 16.38 14.61
N GLU A 49 -0.65 16.45 15.43
CA GLU A 49 -0.69 17.36 16.55
C GLU A 49 0.33 17.00 17.63
N VAL A 50 0.44 15.72 17.99
CA VAL A 50 1.48 15.28 18.92
C VAL A 50 2.87 15.52 18.36
N ALA A 51 3.08 15.28 17.05
CA ALA A 51 4.35 15.54 16.41
C ALA A 51 4.72 17.03 16.47
N ARG A 52 3.76 17.92 16.25
CA ARG A 52 3.95 19.38 16.37
C ARG A 52 4.27 19.82 17.81
N GLU A 53 3.50 19.33 18.78
CA GLU A 53 3.63 19.75 20.19
C GLU A 53 4.90 19.21 20.84
N GLU A 54 5.24 17.94 20.56
CA GLU A 54 6.39 17.27 21.16
C GLU A 54 7.66 17.37 20.30
N LYS A 55 7.62 18.14 19.19
CA LYS A 55 8.74 18.39 18.28
C LYS A 55 9.36 17.08 17.75
N ILE A 56 8.50 16.13 17.36
CA ILE A 56 8.92 14.87 16.74
C ILE A 56 9.72 15.18 15.46
N GLN A 57 10.87 14.54 15.32
CA GLN A 57 11.77 14.81 14.20
C GLN A 57 11.20 14.36 12.86
N LYS A 58 10.56 13.18 12.82
CA LYS A 58 10.00 12.61 11.58
C LYS A 58 8.72 11.83 11.85
N VAL A 59 7.78 11.94 10.92
CA VAL A 59 6.58 11.09 10.89
C VAL A 59 6.52 10.39 9.55
N PHE A 60 6.35 9.06 9.55
CA PHE A 60 5.96 8.31 8.37
C PHE A 60 4.46 8.06 8.39
N TRP A 61 3.80 8.32 7.27
CA TRP A 61 2.39 8.01 7.08
C TRP A 61 2.16 7.41 5.69
N PRO A 62 1.64 6.15 5.59
CA PRO A 62 1.44 5.50 4.31
C PRO A 62 0.23 6.07 3.56
N SER A 63 0.46 6.57 2.35
CA SER A 63 -0.57 6.81 1.35
C SER A 63 -0.76 5.55 0.48
N SER A 64 -1.49 5.66 -0.62
CA SER A 64 -1.84 4.54 -1.50
C SER A 64 -2.08 5.03 -2.92
N ILE A 65 -1.92 4.16 -3.91
CA ILE A 65 -2.39 4.38 -5.28
C ILE A 65 -3.91 4.63 -5.36
N ALA A 66 -4.65 4.28 -4.32
CA ALA A 66 -6.09 4.56 -4.21
C ALA A 66 -6.43 6.06 -4.21
N VAL A 67 -5.45 6.97 -4.07
CA VAL A 67 -5.64 8.42 -4.27
C VAL A 67 -5.94 8.76 -5.72
N PHE A 68 -5.51 7.93 -6.66
CA PHE A 68 -5.86 8.07 -8.05
C PHE A 68 -7.30 7.61 -8.28
N GLY A 69 -7.85 7.97 -9.41
CA GLY A 69 -9.20 7.59 -9.79
C GLY A 69 -9.26 7.36 -11.29
N PRO A 70 -10.47 7.18 -11.87
CA PRO A 70 -10.63 6.83 -13.27
C PRO A 70 -10.05 7.87 -14.26
N ASP A 71 -9.87 9.11 -13.83
CA ASP A 71 -9.30 10.19 -14.65
C ASP A 71 -7.75 10.17 -14.70
N ALA A 72 -7.10 9.33 -13.90
CA ALA A 72 -5.65 9.23 -13.90
C ALA A 72 -5.15 8.42 -15.11
N PRO A 73 -3.97 8.76 -15.66
CA PRO A 73 -3.34 7.94 -16.69
C PRO A 73 -3.16 6.49 -16.21
N LYS A 74 -3.57 5.53 -17.04
CA LYS A 74 -3.48 4.10 -16.70
C LYS A 74 -2.04 3.63 -16.63
N THR A 75 -1.25 3.96 -17.63
CA THR A 75 0.15 3.51 -17.74
C THR A 75 1.09 4.63 -17.34
N ASP A 76 2.14 4.28 -16.57
CA ASP A 76 3.20 5.20 -16.13
C ASP A 76 2.64 6.47 -15.45
N CYS A 77 1.64 6.29 -14.57
CA CYS A 77 0.91 7.38 -13.94
C CYS A 77 1.86 8.33 -13.21
N PRO A 78 1.96 9.61 -13.62
CA PRO A 78 2.96 10.51 -13.09
C PRO A 78 2.66 10.95 -11.65
N GLN A 79 3.70 11.42 -10.94
CA GLN A 79 3.64 11.89 -9.56
C GLN A 79 2.54 12.94 -9.31
N ASN A 80 2.32 13.82 -10.26
CA ASN A 80 1.38 14.93 -10.20
C ASN A 80 0.09 14.68 -11.00
N ALA A 81 -0.25 13.42 -11.28
CA ALA A 81 -1.51 13.10 -11.93
C ALA A 81 -2.70 13.60 -11.11
N ARG A 82 -3.78 13.94 -11.81
CA ARG A 82 -5.04 14.31 -11.17
C ARG A 82 -5.53 13.17 -10.29
N SER A 83 -5.84 13.50 -9.05
CA SER A 83 -6.35 12.55 -8.05
C SER A 83 -7.86 12.76 -7.89
N THR A 84 -8.64 11.76 -8.29
CA THR A 84 -10.11 11.72 -8.20
C THR A 84 -10.56 10.38 -7.61
N PRO A 85 -10.20 10.11 -6.33
CA PRO A 85 -10.48 8.80 -5.72
C PRO A 85 -11.96 8.49 -5.68
N ALA A 86 -12.32 7.24 -6.00
CA ALA A 86 -13.69 6.74 -6.03
C ALA A 86 -14.10 5.99 -4.76
N THR A 87 -13.20 5.83 -3.79
CA THR A 87 -13.44 5.10 -2.54
C THR A 87 -13.23 5.99 -1.32
N VAL A 88 -13.93 5.73 -0.20
CA VAL A 88 -13.71 6.46 1.07
C VAL A 88 -12.26 6.32 1.55
N TYR A 89 -11.65 5.17 1.32
CA TYR A 89 -10.23 4.96 1.61
C TYR A 89 -9.35 5.90 0.80
N GLY A 90 -9.52 5.94 -0.52
CA GLY A 90 -8.77 6.84 -1.41
C GLY A 90 -8.98 8.31 -1.07
N ILE A 91 -10.23 8.71 -0.77
CA ILE A 91 -10.57 10.08 -0.33
C ILE A 91 -9.82 10.41 0.97
N SER A 92 -9.80 9.51 1.96
CA SER A 92 -9.08 9.72 3.22
C SER A 92 -7.57 9.83 3.00
N LYS A 93 -7.00 9.01 2.10
CA LYS A 93 -5.57 9.08 1.76
C LYS A 93 -5.22 10.38 1.04
N LEU A 94 -6.00 10.81 0.06
CA LEU A 94 -5.77 12.08 -0.62
C LEU A 94 -5.87 13.28 0.36
N SER A 95 -6.91 13.29 1.20
CA SER A 95 -7.06 14.32 2.25
C SER A 95 -5.87 14.31 3.20
N GLY A 96 -5.41 13.12 3.62
CA GLY A 96 -4.26 12.97 4.49
C GLY A 96 -2.95 13.48 3.87
N GLU A 97 -2.72 13.26 2.56
CA GLU A 97 -1.57 13.84 1.85
C GLU A 97 -1.55 15.37 1.94
N GLN A 98 -2.72 16.02 1.76
CA GLN A 98 -2.84 17.48 1.84
C GLN A 98 -2.60 17.98 3.29
N TRP A 99 -3.07 17.25 4.30
CA TRP A 99 -2.81 17.58 5.69
C TRP A 99 -1.34 17.39 6.07
N CYS A 100 -0.68 16.34 5.61
CA CYS A 100 0.76 16.15 5.80
C CYS A 100 1.55 17.31 5.20
N HIS A 101 1.22 17.72 3.96
CA HIS A 101 1.83 18.87 3.30
C HIS A 101 1.56 20.18 4.06
N TYR A 102 0.33 20.40 4.54
CA TYR A 102 -0.02 21.58 5.32
C TYR A 102 0.79 21.67 6.62
N TYR A 103 0.91 20.56 7.38
CA TYR A 103 1.70 20.53 8.62
C TYR A 103 3.18 20.79 8.37
N PHE A 104 3.72 20.25 7.27
CA PHE A 104 5.08 20.56 6.87
C PHE A 104 5.26 22.07 6.58
N LYS A 105 4.40 22.64 5.76
CA LYS A 105 4.49 24.05 5.36
C LYS A 105 4.24 25.01 6.52
N ARG A 106 3.25 24.71 7.35
CA ARG A 106 2.78 25.63 8.40
C ARG A 106 3.56 25.52 9.70
N TYR A 107 3.97 24.32 10.06
CA TYR A 107 4.54 24.00 11.36
C TYR A 107 5.94 23.36 11.30
N GLY A 108 6.46 23.05 10.13
CA GLY A 108 7.76 22.42 9.95
C GLY A 108 7.82 20.95 10.38
N VAL A 109 6.66 20.27 10.53
CA VAL A 109 6.63 18.84 10.85
C VAL A 109 7.09 18.03 9.65
N ASP A 110 8.20 17.31 9.74
CA ASP A 110 8.75 16.48 8.66
C ASP A 110 7.94 15.20 8.52
N VAL A 111 6.83 15.28 7.76
CA VAL A 111 6.02 14.13 7.40
C VAL A 111 6.48 13.60 6.05
N ARG A 112 6.70 12.29 5.99
CA ARG A 112 7.11 11.57 4.77
C ARG A 112 6.11 10.48 4.45
N SER A 113 5.80 10.30 3.18
CA SER A 113 4.74 9.40 2.77
C SER A 113 5.02 8.77 1.40
N ILE A 114 4.53 7.55 1.22
CA ILE A 114 4.60 6.76 0.00
C ILE A 114 3.18 6.39 -0.43
N ARG A 115 2.87 6.54 -1.71
CA ARG A 115 1.69 5.95 -2.35
C ARG A 115 2.01 4.50 -2.67
N TYR A 116 1.73 3.62 -1.71
CA TYR A 116 1.97 2.20 -1.92
C TYR A 116 1.06 1.62 -3.00
N PRO A 117 1.62 0.77 -3.88
CA PRO A 117 0.85 -0.14 -4.71
C PRO A 117 0.27 -1.29 -3.87
N GLY A 118 -0.29 -2.31 -4.49
CA GLY A 118 -0.70 -3.53 -3.81
C GLY A 118 0.48 -4.23 -3.14
N LEU A 119 0.43 -4.42 -1.83
CA LEU A 119 1.53 -5.03 -1.08
C LEU A 119 1.33 -6.55 -0.98
N ILE A 120 2.40 -7.30 -1.24
CA ILE A 120 2.42 -8.77 -1.22
C ILE A 120 3.37 -9.25 -0.14
N SER A 121 2.91 -10.14 0.74
CA SER A 121 3.71 -10.70 1.83
C SER A 121 3.26 -12.11 2.17
N TYR A 122 4.20 -13.00 2.47
CA TYR A 122 3.92 -14.31 3.05
C TYR A 122 3.72 -14.27 4.57
N LYS A 123 4.10 -13.16 5.23
CA LYS A 123 4.09 -13.05 6.70
C LYS A 123 2.73 -12.69 7.28
N THR A 124 1.82 -12.19 6.45
CA THR A 124 0.53 -11.68 6.90
C THR A 124 -0.57 -12.21 5.99
N LEU A 125 -1.66 -12.63 6.60
CA LEU A 125 -2.85 -13.05 5.89
C LEU A 125 -3.51 -11.86 5.18
N PRO A 126 -4.26 -12.07 4.07
CA PRO A 126 -5.05 -11.04 3.39
C PRO A 126 -5.96 -10.31 4.37
N GLY A 127 -6.03 -8.98 4.24
CA GLY A 127 -6.75 -8.09 5.16
C GLY A 127 -8.09 -7.55 4.63
N GLY A 128 -8.57 -8.03 3.48
CA GLY A 128 -9.76 -7.52 2.81
C GLY A 128 -9.45 -6.33 1.89
N GLY A 129 -8.30 -6.36 1.21
CA GLY A 129 -7.92 -5.38 0.19
C GLY A 129 -8.30 -5.84 -1.22
N THR A 130 -8.42 -4.87 -2.15
CA THR A 130 -8.70 -5.15 -3.57
C THR A 130 -7.56 -5.93 -4.25
N THR A 131 -6.33 -5.84 -3.72
CA THR A 131 -5.13 -6.49 -4.25
C THR A 131 -4.81 -7.82 -3.59
N ASP A 132 -5.64 -8.28 -2.66
CA ASP A 132 -5.37 -9.49 -1.85
C ASP A 132 -5.37 -10.78 -2.67
N TYR A 133 -5.95 -10.77 -3.89
CA TYR A 133 -5.86 -11.91 -4.81
C TYR A 133 -4.40 -12.36 -5.02
N ALA A 134 -3.46 -11.41 -5.04
CA ALA A 134 -2.04 -11.66 -5.25
C ALA A 134 -1.34 -12.34 -4.06
N ILE A 135 -2.03 -12.47 -2.94
CA ILE A 135 -1.60 -13.25 -1.77
C ILE A 135 -2.38 -14.56 -1.70
N GLU A 136 -3.71 -14.49 -1.82
CA GLU A 136 -4.62 -15.64 -1.73
C GLU A 136 -4.28 -16.74 -2.74
N ILE A 137 -3.88 -16.36 -3.95
CA ILE A 137 -3.50 -17.26 -5.05
C ILE A 137 -2.34 -18.19 -4.65
N PHE A 138 -1.35 -17.70 -3.89
CA PHE A 138 -0.23 -18.51 -3.40
C PHE A 138 -0.68 -19.51 -2.34
N HIS A 139 -1.56 -19.08 -1.44
CA HIS A 139 -2.11 -19.98 -0.43
C HIS A 139 -2.91 -21.13 -1.05
N ALA A 140 -3.73 -20.86 -2.08
CA ALA A 140 -4.45 -21.90 -2.81
C ALA A 140 -3.49 -22.85 -3.53
N ALA A 141 -2.50 -22.32 -4.25
CA ALA A 141 -1.52 -23.09 -4.98
C ALA A 141 -0.73 -24.06 -4.09
N ILE A 142 -0.28 -23.60 -2.90
CA ILE A 142 0.49 -24.43 -1.95
C ILE A 142 -0.37 -25.52 -1.34
N ARG A 143 -1.69 -25.32 -1.20
CA ARG A 143 -2.60 -26.38 -0.75
C ARG A 143 -3.00 -27.36 -1.85
N GLY A 144 -2.61 -27.10 -3.10
CA GLY A 144 -3.06 -27.89 -4.25
C GLY A 144 -4.53 -27.67 -4.62
N GLU A 145 -5.08 -26.51 -4.27
CA GLU A 145 -6.46 -26.09 -4.57
C GLU A 145 -6.52 -25.22 -5.82
N SER A 146 -7.65 -25.26 -6.54
CA SER A 146 -7.97 -24.25 -7.55
C SER A 146 -8.25 -22.91 -6.89
N TYR A 147 -7.78 -21.81 -7.48
CA TYR A 147 -8.06 -20.47 -6.96
C TYR A 147 -9.19 -19.81 -7.74
N SER A 148 -10.19 -19.28 -7.05
CA SER A 148 -11.25 -18.44 -7.63
C SER A 148 -10.87 -16.96 -7.47
N CYS A 149 -10.38 -16.35 -8.56
CA CYS A 149 -9.96 -14.96 -8.55
C CYS A 149 -11.15 -14.03 -8.72
N PHE A 150 -11.25 -13.03 -7.87
CA PHE A 150 -12.30 -12.02 -7.88
C PHE A 150 -12.02 -10.83 -8.82
N LEU A 151 -10.98 -10.90 -9.64
CA LEU A 151 -10.67 -9.98 -10.72
C LEU A 151 -10.63 -10.71 -12.05
N GLN A 152 -10.81 -9.99 -13.15
CA GLN A 152 -10.60 -10.51 -14.50
C GLN A 152 -9.12 -10.85 -14.71
N ASP A 153 -8.87 -11.75 -15.64
CA ASP A 153 -7.54 -12.28 -15.94
C ASP A 153 -6.54 -11.24 -16.44
N ASP A 154 -7.05 -10.20 -17.11
CA ASP A 154 -6.28 -9.11 -17.73
C ASP A 154 -6.20 -7.83 -16.86
N THR A 155 -6.80 -7.81 -15.66
CA THR A 155 -6.79 -6.65 -14.77
C THR A 155 -5.39 -6.36 -14.26
N ARG A 156 -4.68 -5.43 -14.89
CA ARG A 156 -3.31 -5.05 -14.50
C ARG A 156 -3.32 -4.08 -13.34
N LEU A 157 -2.52 -4.38 -12.31
CA LEU A 157 -2.34 -3.52 -11.14
C LEU A 157 -0.87 -3.37 -10.77
N PRO A 158 -0.45 -2.19 -10.27
CA PRO A 158 0.87 -2.03 -9.69
C PRO A 158 0.92 -2.72 -8.33
N MET A 159 1.96 -3.51 -8.14
CA MET A 159 2.19 -4.34 -6.98
C MET A 159 3.61 -4.15 -6.44
N MET A 160 3.85 -4.55 -5.20
CA MET A 160 5.17 -4.49 -4.57
C MET A 160 5.32 -5.60 -3.53
N TYR A 161 6.46 -6.28 -3.56
CA TYR A 161 6.81 -7.21 -2.49
C TYR A 161 7.13 -6.45 -1.19
N MET A 162 6.75 -7.02 -0.05
CA MET A 162 6.82 -6.33 1.24
C MET A 162 8.26 -5.92 1.62
N ASP A 163 9.26 -6.70 1.26
CA ASP A 163 10.65 -6.35 1.59
C ASP A 163 11.10 -5.09 0.85
N ASP A 164 10.68 -4.89 -0.41
CA ASP A 164 10.87 -3.63 -1.13
C ASP A 164 10.09 -2.47 -0.47
N ALA A 165 8.85 -2.71 -0.04
CA ALA A 165 8.05 -1.69 0.63
C ALA A 165 8.68 -1.22 1.95
N VAL A 166 9.18 -2.16 2.76
CA VAL A 166 9.88 -1.86 4.01
C VAL A 166 11.19 -1.11 3.74
N ARG A 167 11.99 -1.59 2.80
CA ARG A 167 13.25 -0.95 2.41
C ARG A 167 13.02 0.47 1.90
N GLY A 168 12.09 0.67 0.95
CA GLY A 168 11.74 2.00 0.44
C GLY A 168 11.24 2.95 1.53
N THR A 169 10.51 2.43 2.53
CA THR A 169 10.09 3.22 3.70
C THR A 169 11.29 3.69 4.50
N LEU A 170 12.21 2.78 4.83
CA LEU A 170 13.39 3.10 5.63
C LEU A 170 14.32 4.07 4.89
N GLU A 171 14.58 3.82 3.60
CA GLU A 171 15.39 4.70 2.76
C GLU A 171 14.79 6.11 2.69
N LEU A 172 13.46 6.25 2.48
CA LEU A 172 12.80 7.53 2.51
C LEU A 172 12.95 8.22 3.88
N MET A 173 12.80 7.47 4.97
CA MET A 173 12.92 8.03 6.32
C MET A 173 14.35 8.41 6.70
N GLU A 174 15.36 7.78 6.11
CA GLU A 174 16.78 8.10 6.30
C GLU A 174 17.27 9.22 5.38
N ALA A 175 16.62 9.42 4.23
CA ALA A 175 17.01 10.44 3.27
C ALA A 175 17.14 11.84 3.89
N PRO A 176 18.10 12.66 3.47
CA PRO A 176 18.19 14.05 3.91
C PRO A 176 16.94 14.83 3.56
N ALA A 177 16.39 15.62 4.51
CA ALA A 177 15.18 16.40 4.26
C ALA A 177 15.34 17.40 3.09
N SER A 178 16.56 17.83 2.82
CA SER A 178 16.91 18.74 1.71
C SER A 178 16.85 18.09 0.33
N SER A 179 16.96 16.76 0.22
CA SER A 179 16.82 16.04 -1.05
C SER A 179 15.37 15.79 -1.45
N LEU A 180 14.44 15.82 -0.49
CA LEU A 180 13.04 15.48 -0.71
C LEU A 180 12.25 16.63 -1.32
N THR A 181 11.80 16.47 -2.56
CA THR A 181 11.03 17.48 -3.29
C THR A 181 9.52 17.33 -3.19
N VAL A 182 9.02 16.15 -2.80
CA VAL A 182 7.60 15.88 -2.59
C VAL A 182 7.29 15.84 -1.09
N ARG A 183 6.23 16.57 -0.68
CA ARG A 183 5.78 16.67 0.72
C ARG A 183 4.32 16.26 0.91
N THR A 184 3.71 15.70 -0.13
CA THR A 184 2.43 14.98 -0.05
C THR A 184 2.71 13.49 0.17
N ALA A 185 2.90 12.73 -0.92
CA ALA A 185 3.36 11.36 -0.90
C ALA A 185 4.06 11.02 -2.22
N TYR A 186 5.12 10.24 -2.17
CA TYR A 186 5.85 9.77 -3.35
C TYR A 186 5.16 8.59 -4.02
N ASN A 187 5.06 8.61 -5.34
CA ASN A 187 4.82 7.38 -6.09
C ASN A 187 6.00 6.44 -5.91
N LEU A 188 5.72 5.16 -5.70
CA LEU A 188 6.73 4.12 -5.62
C LEU A 188 6.31 2.94 -6.49
N ALA A 189 7.09 2.63 -7.51
CA ALA A 189 6.88 1.49 -8.38
C ALA A 189 7.62 0.25 -7.86
N GLY A 190 6.99 -0.89 -7.97
CA GLY A 190 7.58 -2.21 -7.82
C GLY A 190 7.42 -3.00 -9.12
N ILE A 191 6.51 -3.95 -9.12
CA ILE A 191 6.11 -4.76 -10.29
C ILE A 191 4.69 -4.39 -10.72
N SER A 192 4.35 -4.67 -11.97
CA SER A 192 2.97 -4.52 -12.47
C SER A 192 2.59 -5.75 -13.25
N PHE A 193 1.52 -6.43 -12.86
CA PHE A 193 1.10 -7.68 -13.48
C PHE A 193 -0.41 -7.89 -13.39
N THR A 194 -0.91 -8.84 -14.18
CA THR A 194 -2.31 -9.28 -14.20
C THR A 194 -2.49 -10.57 -13.42
N PRO A 195 -3.74 -10.94 -13.03
CA PRO A 195 -4.02 -12.24 -12.44
C PRO A 195 -3.57 -13.42 -13.32
N ALA A 196 -3.66 -13.30 -14.64
CA ALA A 196 -3.16 -14.33 -15.56
C ALA A 196 -1.63 -14.48 -15.52
N GLU A 197 -0.90 -13.36 -15.47
CA GLU A 197 0.58 -13.38 -15.42
C GLU A 197 1.11 -13.99 -14.12
N ILE A 198 0.56 -13.64 -12.96
CA ILE A 198 0.99 -14.26 -11.69
C ILE A 198 0.58 -15.74 -11.64
N ALA A 199 -0.58 -16.11 -12.17
CA ALA A 199 -1.01 -17.50 -12.26
C ALA A 199 -0.07 -18.35 -13.15
N ALA A 200 0.38 -17.78 -14.27
CA ALA A 200 1.35 -18.42 -15.14
C ALA A 200 2.71 -18.63 -14.45
N GLU A 201 3.18 -17.63 -13.68
CA GLU A 201 4.41 -17.73 -12.90
C GLU A 201 4.28 -18.82 -11.82
N ILE A 202 3.18 -18.86 -11.07
CA ILE A 202 2.92 -19.91 -10.07
C ILE A 202 2.86 -21.29 -10.74
N LYS A 203 2.20 -21.41 -11.89
CA LYS A 203 2.10 -22.67 -12.63
C LYS A 203 3.45 -23.19 -13.13
N SER A 204 4.40 -22.30 -13.41
CA SER A 204 5.78 -22.70 -13.76
C SER A 204 6.50 -23.38 -12.58
N LEU A 205 6.12 -23.05 -11.33
CA LEU A 205 6.70 -23.59 -10.10
C LEU A 205 5.86 -24.73 -9.50
N ILE A 206 4.53 -24.68 -9.68
CA ILE A 206 3.56 -25.68 -9.18
C ILE A 206 2.68 -26.11 -10.37
N GLN A 207 3.09 -27.16 -11.09
CA GLN A 207 2.52 -27.56 -12.39
C GLN A 207 1.00 -27.82 -12.39
N ASN A 208 0.45 -28.34 -11.28
CA ASN A 208 -0.96 -28.70 -11.18
C ASN A 208 -1.85 -27.54 -10.69
N PHE A 209 -1.31 -26.33 -10.55
CA PHE A 209 -2.10 -25.18 -10.15
C PHE A 209 -3.12 -24.78 -11.22
N SER A 210 -4.35 -24.47 -10.78
CA SER A 210 -5.43 -23.96 -11.64
C SER A 210 -6.09 -22.73 -11.03
N ILE A 211 -6.65 -21.90 -11.90
CA ILE A 211 -7.33 -20.65 -11.52
C ILE A 211 -8.59 -20.49 -12.38
N GLU A 212 -9.63 -19.95 -11.77
CA GLU A 212 -10.85 -19.49 -12.42
C GLU A 212 -11.07 -18.00 -12.08
N TYR A 213 -11.78 -17.27 -12.95
CA TYR A 213 -11.99 -15.84 -12.80
C TYR A 213 -13.47 -15.55 -12.60
N HIS A 214 -13.82 -15.05 -11.40
CA HIS A 214 -15.19 -14.70 -11.01
C HIS A 214 -15.21 -13.28 -10.43
N PRO A 215 -15.13 -12.23 -11.29
CA PRO A 215 -15.08 -10.85 -10.85
C PRO A 215 -16.25 -10.47 -9.94
N ASP A 216 -15.94 -9.74 -8.86
CA ASP A 216 -16.93 -9.18 -7.96
C ASP A 216 -16.84 -7.63 -7.91
N TYR A 217 -17.46 -7.00 -6.89
CA TYR A 217 -17.45 -5.54 -6.74
C TYR A 217 -16.04 -4.92 -6.69
N ARG A 218 -15.00 -5.70 -6.35
CA ARG A 218 -13.60 -5.25 -6.31
C ARG A 218 -13.03 -4.98 -7.69
N GLN A 219 -13.60 -5.57 -8.74
CA GLN A 219 -13.21 -5.30 -10.13
C GLN A 219 -13.36 -3.82 -10.47
N ALA A 220 -14.49 -3.20 -10.15
CA ALA A 220 -14.70 -1.78 -10.42
C ALA A 220 -13.74 -0.87 -9.64
N ILE A 221 -13.35 -1.29 -8.41
CA ILE A 221 -12.34 -0.58 -7.64
C ILE A 221 -10.97 -0.68 -8.31
N ALA A 222 -10.56 -1.89 -8.69
CA ALA A 222 -9.29 -2.14 -9.38
C ALA A 222 -9.18 -1.34 -10.68
N GLU A 223 -10.23 -1.35 -11.50
CA GLU A 223 -10.31 -0.61 -12.74
C GLU A 223 -10.25 0.91 -12.58
N SER A 224 -10.55 1.43 -11.40
CA SER A 224 -10.41 2.87 -11.12
C SER A 224 -8.97 3.32 -10.87
N TRP A 225 -8.02 2.39 -10.69
CA TRP A 225 -6.62 2.69 -10.40
C TRP A 225 -5.72 2.64 -11.63
N PRO A 226 -4.52 3.25 -11.57
CA PRO A 226 -3.50 3.05 -12.60
C PRO A 226 -3.04 1.60 -12.67
N GLU A 227 -2.63 1.18 -13.86
CA GLU A 227 -1.98 -0.11 -14.11
C GLU A 227 -0.49 -0.09 -13.73
N SER A 228 0.13 1.10 -13.78
CA SER A 228 1.50 1.34 -13.35
C SER A 228 1.70 2.80 -12.94
N VAL A 229 2.72 3.06 -12.11
CA VAL A 229 3.05 4.40 -11.63
C VAL A 229 4.49 4.77 -11.96
N ASN A 230 4.72 6.05 -12.26
CA ASN A 230 6.04 6.62 -12.47
C ASN A 230 6.66 7.03 -11.14
N ASP A 231 7.84 6.49 -10.83
CA ASP A 231 8.57 6.75 -9.58
C ASP A 231 9.91 7.48 -9.80
N GLN A 232 10.11 8.10 -10.96
CA GLN A 232 11.35 8.81 -11.30
C GLN A 232 11.76 9.85 -10.25
N ILE A 233 10.80 10.48 -9.58
CA ILE A 233 11.09 11.45 -8.52
C ILE A 233 11.68 10.75 -7.29
N ALA A 234 11.16 9.60 -6.89
CA ALA A 234 11.72 8.79 -5.81
C ALA A 234 13.16 8.33 -6.14
N ARG A 235 13.38 7.86 -7.37
CA ARG A 235 14.72 7.48 -7.87
C ARG A 235 15.72 8.64 -7.81
N ARG A 236 15.28 9.84 -8.18
CA ARG A 236 16.12 11.03 -8.13
C ARG A 236 16.41 11.50 -6.71
N ASP A 237 15.40 11.52 -5.84
CA ASP A 237 15.46 12.16 -4.54
C ASP A 237 16.19 11.31 -3.48
N TRP A 238 16.08 9.97 -3.55
CA TRP A 238 16.79 9.06 -2.62
C TRP A 238 17.28 7.74 -3.24
N ASN A 239 17.49 7.67 -4.56
CA ASN A 239 18.01 6.49 -5.27
C ASN A 239 17.15 5.23 -5.17
N TRP A 240 15.85 5.36 -4.99
CA TRP A 240 14.94 4.23 -4.94
C TRP A 240 15.12 3.30 -6.15
N LYS A 241 15.14 1.99 -5.93
CA LYS A 241 15.11 0.95 -6.96
C LYS A 241 14.40 -0.29 -6.41
N PRO A 242 13.40 -0.84 -7.07
CA PRO A 242 12.85 -2.13 -6.68
C PRO A 242 13.88 -3.24 -6.91
N GLU A 243 13.88 -4.25 -6.04
CA GLU A 243 14.77 -5.41 -6.13
C GLU A 243 14.03 -6.68 -6.55
N TYR A 244 12.72 -6.70 -6.42
CA TYR A 244 11.90 -7.86 -6.74
C TYR A 244 11.19 -7.67 -8.08
N ASP A 245 11.38 -8.64 -8.98
CA ASP A 245 10.53 -8.89 -10.13
C ASP A 245 9.45 -9.94 -9.79
N LEU A 246 8.56 -10.23 -10.73
CA LEU A 246 7.45 -11.17 -10.53
C LEU A 246 7.96 -12.57 -10.18
N LYS A 247 9.00 -13.04 -10.87
CA LYS A 247 9.58 -14.36 -10.67
C LYS A 247 10.19 -14.52 -9.27
N ARG A 248 11.08 -13.60 -8.89
CA ARG A 248 11.73 -13.62 -7.56
C ARG A 248 10.70 -13.53 -6.45
N MET A 249 9.68 -12.68 -6.60
CA MET A 249 8.60 -12.56 -5.63
C MET A 249 7.81 -13.87 -5.51
N ALA A 250 7.46 -14.52 -6.63
CA ALA A 250 6.72 -15.78 -6.62
C ALA A 250 7.53 -16.89 -5.95
N GLU A 251 8.83 -17.01 -6.26
CA GLU A 251 9.73 -17.98 -5.62
C GLU A 251 9.81 -17.76 -4.10
N GLU A 252 9.94 -16.50 -3.64
CA GLU A 252 9.97 -16.18 -2.21
C GLU A 252 8.64 -16.49 -1.51
N MET A 253 7.51 -16.18 -2.14
CA MET A 253 6.19 -16.49 -1.59
C MET A 253 6.01 -18.01 -1.41
N ILE A 254 6.29 -18.81 -2.44
CA ILE A 254 6.15 -20.27 -2.40
C ILE A 254 7.11 -20.91 -1.39
N ARG A 255 8.35 -20.43 -1.31
CA ARG A 255 9.36 -20.94 -0.37
C ARG A 255 8.98 -20.72 1.08
N ASN A 256 8.31 -19.60 1.39
CA ASN A 256 8.15 -19.14 2.77
C ASN A 256 6.73 -19.32 3.33
N ILE A 257 5.71 -19.51 2.51
CA ILE A 257 4.36 -19.84 3.00
C ILE A 257 4.40 -21.29 3.50
N ARG A 258 4.09 -21.47 4.77
CA ARG A 258 4.00 -22.81 5.38
C ARG A 258 2.62 -23.39 5.11
N PRO A 259 2.51 -24.64 4.61
CA PRO A 259 1.22 -25.27 4.33
C PRO A 259 0.24 -25.26 5.51
N GLU A 260 0.76 -25.38 6.75
CA GLU A 260 -0.06 -25.39 7.97
C GLU A 260 -0.69 -24.01 8.29
N LEU A 261 -0.13 -22.94 7.75
CA LEU A 261 -0.61 -21.56 7.90
C LEU A 261 -1.39 -21.08 6.68
N ALA A 262 -1.48 -21.90 5.63
CA ALA A 262 -2.22 -21.57 4.44
C ALA A 262 -3.73 -21.52 4.74
N ILE A 263 -4.38 -20.39 4.47
CA ILE A 263 -5.79 -20.15 4.79
C ILE A 263 -6.68 -20.96 3.85
N PRO A 264 -7.79 -21.58 4.34
CA PRO A 264 -8.83 -22.11 3.47
C PRO A 264 -9.40 -21.02 2.56
N THR A 265 -9.59 -21.32 1.27
CA THR A 265 -10.33 -20.43 0.37
C THR A 265 -11.72 -20.21 0.92
N ARG A 266 -12.13 -18.96 1.10
CA ARG A 266 -13.53 -18.62 1.41
C ARG A 266 -14.32 -18.80 0.11
N HIS A 267 -15.23 -19.79 0.11
CA HIS A 267 -16.23 -19.98 -0.93
C HIS A 267 -17.32 -18.93 -0.81
#